data_d2e6d290f217d51b182f2c67064bf25c
#
_entry.id   d2e6d290f217d51b182f2c67064bf25c
#
_cell.length_a   1.000
_cell.length_b   1.000
_cell.length_c   1.000
_cell.angle_alpha   90.00
_cell.angle_beta   90.00
_cell.angle_gamma   90.00
#
_symmetry.space_group_name_H-M   'P 1'
#
loop_
_entity.id
_entity.type
_entity.pdbx_description
1 polymer ?
#
loop_
_entity_poly.entity_id
_entity_poly.type
_entity_poly.pdbx_seq_one_letter_code
_entity_poly.pdbx_strand_id
1 'polypeptide(L)'
;MQKRGKEKPRLPLVSSFPAPFSKCNFTSPFAVCNSRPAMMKKWTGFCLLLSAAIFAGCVTTVTNLTSTTQQRNPNNLYLIEYQWDTTQQTVRPQSIQPYVVVGFDTYEMRPTLKLTNRWEALVPIAADKGVITYRFKVDYEFARFGKPGKASKASPEYKLYIK
;
A
#
# COMPACT_ATOMS: atom_id res chain seq x y z
N MET A 1 -54.62 -24.30 4.33
CA MET A 1 -53.99 -22.97 4.36
C MET A 1 -53.72 -22.58 5.78
N GLN A 2 -52.47 -22.71 6.25
CA GLN A 2 -52.12 -22.46 7.63
C GLN A 2 -50.92 -21.50 7.64
N LYS A 3 -51.17 -20.26 8.06
CA LYS A 3 -50.17 -19.19 8.23
C LYS A 3 -49.32 -19.47 9.45
N ARG A 4 -48.04 -19.73 9.28
CA ARG A 4 -47.03 -19.81 10.33
C ARG A 4 -46.50 -18.42 10.64
N GLY A 5 -46.76 -17.92 11.87
CA GLY A 5 -46.25 -16.65 12.39
C GLY A 5 -44.75 -16.69 12.59
N LYS A 6 -44.10 -15.61 12.23
CA LYS A 6 -42.66 -15.37 12.48
C LYS A 6 -42.49 -14.87 13.92
N GLU A 7 -41.86 -15.68 14.73
CA GLU A 7 -41.42 -15.33 16.09
C GLU A 7 -40.14 -14.51 16.03
N LYS A 8 -40.13 -13.32 16.64
CA LYS A 8 -38.96 -12.45 16.78
C LYS A 8 -38.08 -12.96 17.93
N PRO A 9 -36.76 -13.09 17.75
CA PRO A 9 -35.86 -13.39 18.85
C PRO A 9 -35.72 -12.18 19.78
N ARG A 10 -35.92 -12.44 21.10
CA ARG A 10 -35.68 -11.48 22.17
C ARG A 10 -34.21 -11.33 22.46
N LEU A 11 -33.74 -10.10 22.52
CA LEU A 11 -32.38 -9.73 22.95
C LEU A 11 -32.24 -9.95 24.46
N PRO A 12 -31.09 -10.45 24.95
CA PRO A 12 -30.85 -10.56 26.39
C PRO A 12 -30.49 -9.21 27.01
N LEU A 13 -31.01 -9.03 28.23
CA LEU A 13 -30.76 -7.87 29.10
C LEU A 13 -29.27 -7.70 29.41
N VAL A 14 -28.80 -6.49 29.23
CA VAL A 14 -27.49 -6.03 29.68
C VAL A 14 -27.50 -5.89 31.20
N SER A 15 -26.70 -6.71 31.89
CA SER A 15 -26.45 -6.61 33.31
C SER A 15 -25.59 -5.36 33.60
N SER A 16 -26.14 -4.49 34.44
CA SER A 16 -25.51 -3.30 35.00
C SER A 16 -24.31 -3.66 35.89
N PHE A 17 -23.15 -3.15 35.59
CA PHE A 17 -21.98 -3.14 36.46
C PHE A 17 -22.12 -1.99 37.48
N PRO A 18 -21.92 -2.25 38.80
CA PRO A 18 -21.84 -1.18 39.78
C PRO A 18 -20.46 -0.48 39.73
N ALA A 19 -20.45 0.83 39.56
CA ALA A 19 -19.26 1.66 39.72
C ALA A 19 -18.90 1.80 41.22
N PRO A 20 -17.63 1.73 41.61
CA PRO A 20 -17.23 2.04 42.97
C PRO A 20 -17.16 3.56 43.14
N PHE A 21 -18.13 4.11 43.89
CA PHE A 21 -18.06 5.48 44.39
C PHE A 21 -16.99 5.56 45.50
N SER A 22 -15.86 6.15 45.18
CA SER A 22 -14.87 6.57 46.16
C SER A 22 -15.25 7.96 46.67
N LYS A 23 -15.72 8.00 47.92
CA LYS A 23 -16.03 9.25 48.65
C LYS A 23 -14.71 9.94 48.98
N CYS A 24 -14.36 11.04 48.32
CA CYS A 24 -13.35 11.97 48.80
C CYS A 24 -14.00 12.93 49.78
N ASN A 25 -13.65 12.82 51.05
CA ASN A 25 -13.98 13.81 52.08
C ASN A 25 -13.12 15.06 51.87
N PHE A 26 -13.81 16.17 51.62
CA PHE A 26 -13.24 17.50 51.46
C PHE A 26 -13.15 18.17 52.83
N THR A 27 -12.01 18.08 53.50
CA THR A 27 -11.62 18.99 54.62
C THR A 27 -10.12 18.81 54.89
N SER A 28 -9.27 19.62 54.29
CA SER A 28 -8.04 20.24 54.88
C SER A 28 -7.17 20.85 53.77
N PRO A 29 -6.69 22.06 53.93
CA PRO A 29 -5.70 22.63 53.04
C PRO A 29 -4.32 22.08 53.42
N PHE A 30 -3.47 21.85 52.40
CA PHE A 30 -2.07 21.40 52.46
C PHE A 30 -1.81 19.92 52.85
N ALA A 31 -2.06 19.03 51.91
CA ALA A 31 -1.30 17.79 51.85
C ALA A 31 -0.78 17.60 50.42
N VAL A 32 0.49 18.03 50.20
CA VAL A 32 1.26 17.70 48.98
C VAL A 32 1.56 16.24 49.05
N CYS A 33 0.72 15.40 48.39
CA CYS A 33 1.02 14.00 48.17
C CYS A 33 2.06 13.87 47.05
N ASN A 34 3.34 13.99 47.43
CA ASN A 34 4.47 13.76 46.55
C ASN A 34 4.76 12.24 46.48
N SER A 35 3.84 11.47 45.92
CA SER A 35 4.08 10.08 45.57
C SER A 35 4.62 10.01 44.13
N ARG A 36 5.94 10.01 43.98
CA ARG A 36 6.63 9.74 42.75
C ARG A 36 6.40 8.26 42.37
N PRO A 37 5.69 7.93 41.30
CA PRO A 37 5.63 6.55 40.80
C PRO A 37 6.92 6.26 40.06
N ALA A 38 7.95 5.77 40.75
CA ALA A 38 9.23 5.37 40.17
C ALA A 38 9.10 4.20 39.17
N MET A 39 7.93 3.59 39.03
CA MET A 39 7.67 2.45 38.17
C MET A 39 7.16 2.82 36.77
N MET A 40 6.60 4.01 36.56
CA MET A 40 6.01 4.40 35.25
C MET A 40 7.05 4.74 34.19
N LYS A 41 8.29 5.07 34.56
CA LYS A 41 9.36 5.50 33.62
C LYS A 41 9.85 4.37 32.71
N LYS A 42 9.73 3.10 33.14
CA LYS A 42 10.12 1.92 32.33
C LYS A 42 9.04 1.50 31.34
N TRP A 43 7.78 1.72 31.64
CA TRP A 43 6.66 1.34 30.78
C TRP A 43 6.45 2.30 29.62
N THR A 44 6.71 3.61 29.80
CA THR A 44 6.69 4.57 28.71
C THR A 44 7.73 4.28 27.62
N GLY A 45 8.94 3.83 27.99
CA GLY A 45 9.95 3.40 27.04
C GLY A 45 9.56 2.15 26.26
N PHE A 46 8.91 1.18 26.91
CA PHE A 46 8.44 -0.05 26.28
C PHE A 46 7.28 0.20 25.30
N CYS A 47 6.31 1.05 25.65
CA CYS A 47 5.23 1.46 24.75
C CYS A 47 5.73 2.24 23.53
N LEU A 48 6.76 3.08 23.70
CA LEU A 48 7.38 3.82 22.60
C LEU A 48 8.14 2.90 21.62
N LEU A 49 8.83 1.88 22.12
CA LEU A 49 9.47 0.86 21.29
C LEU A 49 8.45 -0.01 20.57
N LEU A 50 7.34 -0.37 21.23
CA LEU A 50 6.28 -1.18 20.62
C LEU A 50 5.55 -0.41 19.52
N SER A 51 5.33 0.91 19.68
CA SER A 51 4.69 1.74 18.66
C SER A 51 5.55 1.92 17.42
N ALA A 52 6.88 1.97 17.54
CA ALA A 52 7.81 2.07 16.40
C ALA A 52 7.80 0.82 15.51
N ALA A 53 7.54 -0.36 16.09
CA ALA A 53 7.49 -1.62 15.33
C ALA A 53 6.24 -1.75 14.44
N ILE A 54 5.18 -0.99 14.68
CA ILE A 54 3.91 -1.08 13.94
C ILE A 54 4.01 -0.39 12.56
N PHE A 55 5.02 0.47 12.32
CA PHE A 55 5.19 1.20 11.06
C PHE A 55 6.00 0.45 9.98
N ALA A 56 6.41 -0.79 10.22
CA ALA A 56 7.04 -1.62 9.19
C ALA A 56 5.99 -2.09 8.17
N GLY A 57 5.57 -1.18 7.29
CA GLY A 57 4.62 -1.45 6.21
C GLY A 57 5.25 -2.27 5.08
N CYS A 58 4.42 -3.00 4.31
CA CYS A 58 4.85 -3.61 3.05
C CYS A 58 5.26 -2.51 2.06
N VAL A 59 6.50 -2.54 1.61
CA VAL A 59 7.04 -1.60 0.63
C VAL A 59 6.96 -2.22 -0.75
N THR A 60 6.39 -1.50 -1.70
CA THR A 60 6.41 -1.85 -3.12
C THR A 60 7.09 -0.71 -3.88
N THR A 61 8.17 -1.02 -4.55
CA THR A 61 8.99 -0.04 -5.28
C THR A 61 8.92 -0.31 -6.77
N VAL A 62 8.74 0.75 -7.55
CA VAL A 62 8.86 0.73 -9.01
C VAL A 62 10.09 1.54 -9.38
N THR A 63 11.09 0.88 -9.98
CA THR A 63 12.35 1.50 -10.40
C THR A 63 12.35 1.62 -11.92
N ASN A 64 12.53 2.84 -12.42
CA ASN A 64 12.70 3.08 -13.85
C ASN A 64 14.12 2.69 -14.28
N LEU A 65 14.22 1.79 -15.24
CA LEU A 65 15.49 1.35 -15.80
C LEU A 65 15.73 1.93 -17.22
N THR A 66 14.73 2.62 -17.75
CA THR A 66 14.80 3.25 -19.07
C THR A 66 15.87 4.35 -19.08
N SER A 67 16.73 4.36 -20.09
CA SER A 67 17.64 5.48 -20.33
C SER A 67 16.85 6.77 -20.53
N THR A 68 17.25 7.86 -19.89
CA THR A 68 16.60 9.17 -20.03
C THR A 68 16.72 9.77 -21.42
N THR A 69 17.71 9.32 -22.20
CA THR A 69 17.93 9.76 -23.57
C THR A 69 18.15 8.56 -24.48
N GLN A 70 17.43 8.51 -25.60
CA GLN A 70 17.61 7.48 -26.63
C GLN A 70 17.84 8.14 -27.99
N GLN A 71 18.63 7.48 -28.82
CA GLN A 71 18.87 7.93 -30.18
C GLN A 71 17.62 7.68 -31.04
N ARG A 72 17.40 8.59 -32.01
CA ARG A 72 16.30 8.46 -32.95
C ARG A 72 16.44 7.18 -33.77
N ASN A 73 15.39 6.38 -33.75
CA ASN A 73 15.35 5.09 -34.40
C ASN A 73 14.47 5.17 -35.67
N PRO A 74 14.91 4.62 -36.85
CA PRO A 74 14.12 4.62 -38.08
C PRO A 74 12.72 3.95 -37.89
N ASN A 75 12.61 2.98 -37.01
CA ASN A 75 11.37 2.28 -36.75
C ASN A 75 10.44 3.01 -35.73
N ASN A 76 10.90 4.10 -35.16
CA ASN A 76 10.21 4.88 -34.11
C ASN A 76 9.75 4.04 -32.92
N LEU A 77 10.46 2.94 -32.63
CA LEU A 77 10.20 2.05 -31.47
C LEU A 77 11.29 2.26 -30.43
N TYR A 78 10.88 2.59 -29.21
CA TYR A 78 11.77 2.92 -28.10
C TYR A 78 11.58 1.96 -26.97
N LEU A 79 12.68 1.41 -26.45
CA LEU A 79 12.68 0.46 -25.36
C LEU A 79 12.44 1.17 -24.04
N ILE A 80 11.39 0.78 -23.33
CA ILE A 80 11.07 1.23 -21.99
C ILE A 80 11.14 0.03 -21.05
N GLU A 81 11.93 0.15 -19.98
CA GLU A 81 12.20 -0.92 -19.04
C GLU A 81 11.92 -0.46 -17.62
N TYR A 82 11.41 -1.36 -16.80
CA TYR A 82 11.24 -1.11 -15.38
C TYR A 82 11.47 -2.37 -14.54
N GLN A 83 11.75 -2.15 -13.28
CA GLN A 83 11.85 -3.19 -12.27
C GLN A 83 10.79 -2.95 -11.18
N TRP A 84 10.16 -4.02 -10.74
CA TRP A 84 9.20 -3.99 -9.66
C TRP A 84 9.62 -4.92 -8.52
N ASP A 85 9.83 -4.33 -7.36
CA ASP A 85 10.20 -5.04 -6.14
C ASP A 85 9.10 -4.85 -5.09
N THR A 86 8.72 -5.94 -4.44
CA THR A 86 7.72 -5.90 -3.37
C THR A 86 8.11 -6.81 -2.23
N THR A 87 7.95 -6.32 -1.01
CA THR A 87 8.08 -7.12 0.21
C THR A 87 6.78 -7.79 0.61
N GLN A 88 5.69 -7.52 -0.11
CA GLN A 88 4.39 -8.12 0.14
C GLN A 88 4.32 -9.57 -0.34
N GLN A 89 4.50 -10.52 0.58
CA GLN A 89 4.50 -11.97 0.28
C GLN A 89 3.16 -12.51 -0.22
N THR A 90 2.07 -11.78 -0.02
CA THR A 90 0.74 -12.20 -0.46
C THR A 90 0.44 -11.92 -1.93
N VAL A 91 1.32 -11.22 -2.64
CA VAL A 91 1.19 -10.96 -4.08
C VAL A 91 1.30 -12.27 -4.85
N ARG A 92 0.42 -12.47 -5.82
CA ARG A 92 0.44 -13.61 -6.75
C ARG A 92 1.33 -13.26 -7.94
N PRO A 93 2.51 -13.87 -8.11
CA PRO A 93 3.42 -13.50 -9.20
C PRO A 93 2.81 -13.61 -10.60
N GLN A 94 1.93 -14.59 -10.81
CA GLN A 94 1.29 -14.83 -12.09
C GLN A 94 0.21 -13.81 -12.46
N SER A 95 -0.23 -12.99 -11.50
CA SER A 95 -1.26 -11.97 -11.71
C SER A 95 -0.71 -10.59 -12.01
N ILE A 96 0.62 -10.45 -12.04
CA ILE A 96 1.28 -9.18 -12.28
C ILE A 96 1.13 -8.81 -13.75
N GLN A 97 0.41 -7.73 -14.01
CA GLN A 97 0.18 -7.17 -15.35
C GLN A 97 0.70 -5.75 -15.38
N PRO A 98 1.90 -5.55 -15.90
CA PRO A 98 2.52 -4.25 -16.00
C PRO A 98 2.20 -3.56 -17.31
N TYR A 99 2.07 -2.25 -17.23
CA TYR A 99 1.79 -1.38 -18.35
C TYR A 99 2.68 -0.15 -18.31
N VAL A 100 3.06 0.36 -19.47
CA VAL A 100 3.56 1.72 -19.63
C VAL A 100 2.48 2.58 -20.25
N VAL A 101 2.24 3.74 -19.66
CA VAL A 101 1.25 4.72 -20.11
C VAL A 101 1.97 5.93 -20.65
N VAL A 102 1.73 6.26 -21.93
CA VAL A 102 2.30 7.40 -22.62
C VAL A 102 1.15 8.29 -23.10
N GLY A 103 0.98 9.43 -22.45
CA GLY A 103 -0.20 10.26 -22.69
C GLY A 103 -1.50 9.53 -22.37
N PHE A 104 -2.28 9.21 -23.39
CA PHE A 104 -3.55 8.45 -23.27
C PHE A 104 -3.40 6.97 -23.66
N ASP A 105 -2.28 6.59 -24.27
CA ASP A 105 -2.04 5.24 -24.75
C ASP A 105 -1.45 4.37 -23.65
N THR A 106 -1.86 3.10 -23.62
CA THR A 106 -1.38 2.11 -22.66
C THR A 106 -0.80 0.92 -23.42
N TYR A 107 0.45 0.59 -23.12
CA TYR A 107 1.17 -0.51 -23.73
C TYR A 107 1.46 -1.57 -22.68
N GLU A 108 1.12 -2.82 -22.99
CA GLU A 108 1.43 -3.97 -22.14
C GLU A 108 2.93 -4.26 -22.19
N MET A 109 3.51 -4.59 -21.04
CA MET A 109 4.93 -4.90 -20.92
C MET A 109 5.14 -6.41 -20.82
N ARG A 110 6.24 -6.90 -21.40
CA ARG A 110 6.63 -8.30 -21.38
C ARG A 110 7.72 -8.54 -20.34
N PRO A 111 7.74 -9.70 -19.67
CA PRO A 111 8.84 -10.03 -18.78
C PRO A 111 10.15 -10.14 -19.56
N THR A 112 11.19 -9.52 -19.03
CA THR A 112 12.54 -9.63 -19.61
C THR A 112 13.07 -11.05 -19.40
N LEU A 113 13.64 -11.66 -20.43
CA LEU A 113 14.15 -13.03 -20.37
C LEU A 113 15.17 -13.21 -19.24
N LYS A 114 15.02 -14.31 -18.48
CA LYS A 114 15.88 -14.72 -17.34
C LYS A 114 15.83 -13.80 -16.12
N LEU A 115 14.95 -12.79 -16.08
CA LEU A 115 14.78 -11.90 -14.95
C LEU A 115 13.34 -11.95 -14.44
N THR A 116 13.18 -12.13 -13.12
CA THR A 116 11.85 -12.39 -12.52
C THR A 116 11.08 -11.13 -12.15
N ASN A 117 11.77 -10.00 -12.03
CA ASN A 117 11.23 -8.74 -11.55
C ASN A 117 11.41 -7.56 -12.54
N ARG A 118 11.76 -7.87 -13.80
CA ARG A 118 11.96 -6.90 -14.87
C ARG A 118 10.99 -7.10 -16.01
N TRP A 119 10.53 -5.98 -16.55
CA TRP A 119 9.63 -5.95 -17.71
C TRP A 119 10.09 -4.89 -18.70
N GLU A 120 9.79 -5.13 -19.97
CA GLU A 120 10.16 -4.29 -21.08
C GLU A 120 9.01 -4.12 -22.05
N ALA A 121 8.95 -2.98 -22.74
CA ALA A 121 8.04 -2.74 -23.84
C ALA A 121 8.70 -1.88 -24.91
N LEU A 122 8.39 -2.18 -26.17
CA LEU A 122 8.72 -1.32 -27.30
C LEU A 122 7.54 -0.40 -27.57
N VAL A 123 7.73 0.88 -27.30
CA VAL A 123 6.69 1.92 -27.42
C VAL A 123 6.88 2.69 -28.72
N PRO A 124 5.87 2.74 -29.61
CA PRO A 124 5.92 3.55 -30.80
C PRO A 124 5.77 5.05 -30.42
N ILE A 125 6.70 5.87 -30.86
CA ILE A 125 6.69 7.31 -30.61
C ILE A 125 6.78 8.01 -31.96
N ALA A 126 5.86 8.94 -32.20
CA ALA A 126 5.81 9.68 -33.46
C ALA A 126 7.13 10.42 -33.72
N ALA A 127 7.55 10.47 -35.00
CA ALA A 127 8.85 11.00 -35.40
C ALA A 127 9.04 12.51 -35.12
N ASP A 128 7.93 13.24 -34.95
CA ASP A 128 7.89 14.66 -34.60
C ASP A 128 8.16 14.94 -33.11
N LYS A 129 8.06 13.91 -32.27
CA LYS A 129 8.25 14.04 -30.82
C LYS A 129 9.72 13.93 -30.47
N GLY A 130 10.26 14.97 -29.81
CA GLY A 130 11.59 14.95 -29.21
C GLY A 130 11.61 14.62 -27.73
N VAL A 131 10.46 14.76 -27.06
CA VAL A 131 10.29 14.46 -25.61
C VAL A 131 8.93 13.85 -25.39
N ILE A 132 8.88 12.78 -24.61
CA ILE A 132 7.63 12.21 -24.12
C ILE A 132 7.65 12.10 -22.61
N THR A 133 6.45 12.14 -22.02
CA THR A 133 6.23 11.82 -20.62
C THR A 133 5.51 10.49 -20.53
N TYR A 134 5.98 9.62 -19.64
CA TYR A 134 5.40 8.29 -19.43
C TYR A 134 5.41 7.93 -17.95
N ARG A 135 4.59 6.96 -17.58
CA ARG A 135 4.55 6.36 -16.24
C ARG A 135 4.27 4.87 -16.33
N PHE A 136 4.63 4.15 -15.29
CA PHE A 136 4.30 2.74 -15.18
C PHE A 136 3.02 2.55 -14.37
N LYS A 137 2.24 1.56 -14.74
CA LYS A 137 1.08 1.08 -14.00
C LYS A 137 1.20 -0.44 -13.88
N VAL A 138 1.01 -0.97 -12.68
CA VAL A 138 1.05 -2.41 -12.42
C VAL A 138 -0.23 -2.81 -11.75
N ASP A 139 -0.97 -3.69 -12.39
CA ASP A 139 -2.16 -4.33 -11.82
C ASP A 139 -1.76 -5.71 -11.32
N TYR A 140 -2.20 -6.10 -10.11
CA TYR A 140 -1.85 -7.36 -9.49
C TYR A 140 -2.92 -7.85 -8.52
N GLU A 141 -2.90 -9.15 -8.24
CA GLU A 141 -3.75 -9.77 -7.22
C GLU A 141 -2.92 -10.16 -6.00
N PHE A 142 -3.56 -10.12 -4.84
CA PHE A 142 -2.97 -10.57 -3.59
C PHE A 142 -3.90 -11.53 -2.85
N ALA A 143 -3.30 -12.48 -2.14
CA ALA A 143 -4.04 -13.45 -1.34
C ALA A 143 -4.64 -12.77 -0.11
N ARG A 144 -5.92 -13.06 0.14
CA ARG A 144 -6.65 -12.71 1.36
C ARG A 144 -7.70 -13.78 1.65
N PHE A 145 -8.31 -13.75 2.83
CA PHE A 145 -9.39 -14.67 3.16
C PHE A 145 -10.57 -14.50 2.19
N GLY A 146 -11.01 -15.60 1.58
CA GLY A 146 -12.06 -15.60 0.57
C GLY A 146 -11.54 -15.32 -0.83
N LYS A 147 -12.12 -14.37 -1.56
CA LYS A 147 -11.71 -14.03 -2.93
C LYS A 147 -10.40 -13.23 -2.92
N PRO A 148 -9.51 -13.42 -3.92
CA PRO A 148 -8.32 -12.61 -4.08
C PRO A 148 -8.65 -11.12 -4.14
N GLY A 149 -7.82 -10.31 -3.48
CA GLY A 149 -7.89 -8.85 -3.62
C GLY A 149 -7.19 -8.42 -4.89
N LYS A 150 -7.67 -7.34 -5.53
CA LYS A 150 -7.02 -6.69 -6.67
C LYS A 150 -6.47 -5.34 -6.22
N ALA A 151 -5.30 -4.99 -6.73
CA ALA A 151 -4.67 -3.71 -6.48
C ALA A 151 -3.98 -3.19 -7.73
N SER A 152 -3.82 -1.89 -7.80
CA SER A 152 -3.07 -1.21 -8.85
C SER A 152 -2.08 -0.25 -8.23
N LYS A 153 -0.87 -0.20 -8.76
CA LYS A 153 0.18 0.74 -8.36
C LYS A 153 0.64 1.54 -9.57
N ALA A 154 0.68 2.85 -9.44
CA ALA A 154 1.24 3.74 -10.45
C ALA A 154 2.57 4.33 -9.95
N SER A 155 3.52 4.52 -10.87
CA SER A 155 4.76 5.23 -10.62
C SER A 155 4.57 6.74 -10.76
N PRO A 156 5.56 7.55 -10.32
CA PRO A 156 5.70 8.92 -10.78
C PRO A 156 5.84 9.00 -12.31
N GLU A 157 5.74 10.20 -12.86
CA GLU A 157 5.98 10.47 -14.27
C GLU A 157 7.47 10.61 -14.55
N TYR A 158 7.90 10.05 -15.68
CA TYR A 158 9.25 10.10 -16.19
C TYR A 158 9.27 10.77 -17.57
N LYS A 159 10.42 11.33 -17.95
CA LYS A 159 10.63 11.93 -19.27
C LYS A 159 11.66 11.13 -20.06
N LEU A 160 11.39 10.89 -21.32
CA LEU A 160 12.33 10.33 -22.30
C LEU A 160 12.61 11.37 -23.37
N TYR A 161 13.89 11.65 -23.59
CA TYR A 161 14.39 12.54 -24.63
C TYR A 161 14.88 11.72 -25.82
N ILE A 162 14.41 12.09 -27.00
CA ILE A 162 14.78 11.47 -28.29
C ILE A 162 15.63 12.45 -29.08
N LYS A 163 16.87 12.05 -29.40
CA LYS A 163 17.84 12.86 -30.08
C LYS A 163 18.18 12.28 -31.45
#